data_60fbe6591bfdd6b12745fb77be7b2fc9
#
_entry.id   60fbe6591bfdd6b12745fb77be7b2fc9
#
_cell.length_a   1.000
_cell.length_b   1.000
_cell.length_c   1.000
_cell.angle_alpha   90.00
_cell.angle_beta   90.00
_cell.angle_gamma   90.00
#
_symmetry.space_group_name_H-M   'P 1'
#
loop_
_entity.id
_entity.type
_entity.pdbx_description
1 polymer ?
#
loop_
_entity_poly.entity_id
_entity_poly.type
_entity_poly.pdbx_seq_one_letter_code
_entity_poly.pdbx_strand_id
1 'polypeptide(L)'
;MTLHAILVTLIVPPPNLILVAILGFVLLRRSPRLARWLLGGALAGMLALSLPAVAQGLLVPLEWGLPRAPPPGAPPQAVVILSAEVDHVRGPGEQVRLGPLTLQRLVAGVALARRTALPVLVSGGRVGGKHVTPIAVLMADAMRDTFGLPPRWVEARSKTTWQNAEFSAAILKPQGITSVWVVTDAWHERRALLAFRHFGLTATPAPVEWDVDAGGWLPGARAWTVSYFAFHEWIGWVDYRLRAWLAGPPPAIAASNKAA
;
A
#
# COMPACT_ATOMS: atom_id res chain seq x y z
N MET A 1 -12.23 7.72 -12.28
CA MET A 1 -11.39 6.49 -12.19
C MET A 1 -10.63 6.33 -13.49
N THR A 2 -9.35 5.99 -13.46
CA THR A 2 -8.58 5.67 -14.69
C THR A 2 -8.97 4.26 -15.16
N LEU A 3 -8.85 3.98 -16.46
CA LEU A 3 -9.11 2.63 -17.02
C LEU A 3 -8.32 1.55 -16.29
N HIS A 4 -7.08 1.83 -15.94
CA HIS A 4 -6.24 0.93 -15.13
C HIS A 4 -6.87 0.61 -13.76
N ALA A 5 -7.38 1.60 -13.03
CA ALA A 5 -8.04 1.37 -11.75
C ALA A 5 -9.31 0.50 -11.88
N ILE A 6 -10.08 0.69 -12.97
CA ILE A 6 -11.26 -0.13 -13.26
C ILE A 6 -10.83 -1.59 -13.52
N LEU A 7 -9.81 -1.80 -14.35
CA LEU A 7 -9.31 -3.15 -14.66
C LEU A 7 -8.80 -3.87 -13.40
N VAL A 8 -8.01 -3.20 -12.57
CA VAL A 8 -7.53 -3.79 -11.30
C VAL A 8 -8.71 -4.15 -10.40
N THR A 9 -9.70 -3.26 -10.26
CA THR A 9 -10.91 -3.53 -9.45
C THR A 9 -11.69 -4.74 -9.97
N LEU A 10 -11.76 -4.94 -11.29
CA LEU A 10 -12.46 -6.08 -11.88
C LEU A 10 -11.67 -7.39 -11.78
N ILE A 11 -10.35 -7.33 -11.66
CA ILE A 11 -9.49 -8.53 -11.54
C ILE A 11 -9.41 -9.02 -10.08
N VAL A 12 -9.47 -8.11 -9.11
CA VAL A 12 -9.39 -8.45 -7.69
C VAL A 12 -10.75 -8.95 -7.17
N PRO A 13 -10.83 -10.04 -6.39
CA PRO A 13 -12.07 -10.44 -5.74
C PRO A 13 -12.65 -9.33 -4.84
N PRO A 14 -13.97 -9.20 -4.70
CA PRO A 14 -15.06 -10.05 -5.14
C PRO A 14 -15.59 -9.79 -6.57
N PRO A 15 -15.36 -8.64 -7.25
CA PRO A 15 -16.00 -8.34 -8.53
C PRO A 15 -15.79 -9.41 -9.61
N ASN A 16 -14.58 -9.98 -9.72
CA ASN A 16 -14.30 -11.03 -10.70
C ASN A 16 -15.16 -12.29 -10.48
N LEU A 17 -15.35 -12.72 -9.23
CA LEU A 17 -16.18 -13.88 -8.89
C LEU A 17 -17.65 -13.60 -9.17
N ILE A 18 -18.11 -12.37 -8.92
CA ILE A 18 -19.46 -11.94 -9.27
C ILE A 18 -19.66 -11.99 -10.79
N LEU A 19 -18.70 -11.50 -11.57
CA LEU A 19 -18.77 -11.55 -13.04
C LEU A 19 -18.78 -12.98 -13.56
N VAL A 20 -17.98 -13.87 -12.98
CA VAL A 20 -18.00 -15.32 -13.30
C VAL A 20 -19.37 -15.94 -12.98
N ALA A 21 -19.96 -15.59 -11.83
CA ALA A 21 -21.31 -16.06 -11.47
C ALA A 21 -22.38 -15.54 -12.44
N ILE A 22 -22.32 -14.26 -12.81
CA ILE A 22 -23.24 -13.66 -13.80
C ILE A 22 -23.12 -14.38 -15.15
N LEU A 23 -21.90 -14.63 -15.62
CA LEU A 23 -21.66 -15.38 -16.86
C LEU A 23 -22.24 -16.80 -16.77
N GLY A 24 -22.00 -17.48 -15.64
CA GLY A 24 -22.60 -18.81 -15.37
C GLY A 24 -24.13 -18.77 -15.45
N PHE A 25 -24.74 -17.75 -14.84
CA PHE A 25 -26.20 -17.58 -14.87
C PHE A 25 -26.73 -17.38 -16.31
N VAL A 26 -26.08 -16.53 -17.10
CA VAL A 26 -26.46 -16.28 -18.52
C VAL A 26 -26.36 -17.56 -19.36
N LEU A 27 -25.37 -18.40 -19.08
CA LEU A 27 -25.13 -19.64 -19.83
C LEU A 27 -26.01 -20.82 -19.39
N LEU A 28 -26.86 -20.70 -18.38
CA LEU A 28 -27.66 -21.80 -17.84
C LEU A 28 -28.49 -22.53 -18.91
N ARG A 29 -29.07 -21.77 -19.85
CA ARG A 29 -29.91 -22.34 -20.92
C ARG A 29 -29.11 -22.86 -22.11
N ARG A 30 -27.94 -22.29 -22.41
CA ARG A 30 -27.13 -22.67 -23.58
C ARG A 30 -26.11 -23.77 -23.29
N SER A 31 -25.50 -23.74 -22.13
CA SER A 31 -24.42 -24.64 -21.71
C SER A 31 -24.54 -25.01 -20.22
N PRO A 32 -25.53 -25.84 -19.83
CA PRO A 32 -25.83 -26.06 -18.41
C PRO A 32 -24.68 -26.73 -17.62
N ARG A 33 -23.79 -27.46 -18.29
CA ARG A 33 -22.61 -28.04 -17.63
C ARG A 33 -21.58 -26.93 -17.29
N LEU A 34 -21.24 -26.07 -18.25
CA LEU A 34 -20.33 -24.97 -18.05
C LEU A 34 -20.90 -23.98 -17.02
N ALA A 35 -22.19 -23.66 -17.11
CA ALA A 35 -22.87 -22.78 -16.16
C ALA A 35 -22.74 -23.27 -14.71
N ARG A 36 -22.94 -24.59 -14.46
CA ARG A 36 -22.76 -25.17 -13.12
C ARG A 36 -21.33 -25.07 -12.61
N TRP A 37 -20.33 -25.28 -13.46
CA TRP A 37 -18.93 -25.13 -13.06
C TRP A 37 -18.58 -23.67 -12.74
N LEU A 38 -19.07 -22.71 -13.52
CA LEU A 38 -18.84 -21.27 -13.26
C LEU A 38 -19.52 -20.83 -11.96
N LEU A 39 -20.78 -21.20 -11.76
CA LEU A 39 -21.52 -20.85 -10.54
C LEU A 39 -20.92 -21.53 -9.31
N GLY A 40 -20.64 -22.82 -9.39
CA GLY A 40 -20.02 -23.58 -8.30
C GLY A 40 -18.62 -23.07 -7.97
N GLY A 41 -17.80 -22.78 -8.97
CA GLY A 41 -16.46 -22.22 -8.80
C GLY A 41 -16.49 -20.80 -8.19
N ALA A 42 -17.40 -19.94 -8.64
CA ALA A 42 -17.57 -18.62 -8.06
C ALA A 42 -18.00 -18.69 -6.59
N LEU A 43 -18.96 -19.54 -6.26
CA LEU A 43 -19.41 -19.74 -4.87
C LEU A 43 -18.32 -20.35 -4.00
N ALA A 44 -17.61 -21.37 -4.48
CA ALA A 44 -16.49 -21.97 -3.77
C ALA A 44 -15.35 -20.95 -3.55
N GLY A 45 -15.04 -20.13 -4.55
CA GLY A 45 -14.07 -19.05 -4.43
C GLY A 45 -14.47 -17.99 -3.40
N MET A 46 -15.74 -17.57 -3.41
CA MET A 46 -16.27 -16.68 -2.40
C MET A 46 -16.16 -17.28 -1.00
N LEU A 47 -16.55 -18.53 -0.82
CA LEU A 47 -16.43 -19.20 0.47
C LEU A 47 -14.97 -19.32 0.91
N ALA A 48 -14.08 -19.78 0.03
CA ALA A 48 -12.66 -19.94 0.34
C ALA A 48 -12.03 -18.62 0.80
N LEU A 49 -12.27 -17.51 0.09
CA LEU A 49 -11.72 -16.20 0.44
C LEU A 49 -12.33 -15.58 1.71
N SER A 50 -13.45 -16.10 2.19
CA SER A 50 -14.04 -15.72 3.47
C SER A 50 -13.47 -16.50 4.66
N LEU A 51 -12.62 -17.51 4.41
CA LEU A 51 -11.99 -18.30 5.47
C LEU A 51 -10.71 -17.62 5.98
N PRO A 52 -10.56 -17.39 7.30
CA PRO A 52 -9.34 -16.81 7.86
C PRO A 52 -8.07 -17.59 7.51
N ALA A 53 -8.12 -18.91 7.51
CA ALA A 53 -6.98 -19.75 7.13
C ALA A 53 -6.49 -19.49 5.69
N VAL A 54 -7.41 -19.29 4.74
CA VAL A 54 -7.09 -18.97 3.35
C VAL A 54 -6.55 -17.53 3.25
N ALA A 55 -7.19 -16.58 3.90
CA ALA A 55 -6.76 -15.19 3.93
C ALA A 55 -5.33 -15.05 4.46
N GLN A 56 -4.99 -15.75 5.56
CA GLN A 56 -3.64 -15.81 6.10
C GLN A 56 -2.65 -16.49 5.15
N GLY A 57 -3.03 -17.61 4.54
CA GLY A 57 -2.19 -18.28 3.55
C GLY A 57 -1.80 -17.39 2.37
N LEU A 58 -2.67 -16.44 2.00
CA LEU A 58 -2.39 -15.43 0.97
C LEU A 58 -1.51 -14.28 1.49
N LEU A 59 -1.66 -13.88 2.76
CA LEU A 59 -1.01 -12.71 3.34
C LEU A 59 0.41 -13.02 3.84
N VAL A 60 0.59 -14.12 4.59
CA VAL A 60 1.87 -14.48 5.21
C VAL A 60 3.07 -14.45 4.26
N PRO A 61 2.98 -14.95 3.00
CA PRO A 61 4.11 -14.88 2.08
C PRO A 61 4.49 -13.45 1.67
N LEU A 62 3.59 -12.46 1.79
CA LEU A 62 3.89 -11.04 1.53
C LEU A 62 4.73 -10.42 2.65
N GLU A 63 4.56 -10.91 3.86
CA GLU A 63 5.24 -10.42 5.07
C GLU A 63 6.52 -11.20 5.37
N TRP A 64 6.60 -12.44 4.90
CA TRP A 64 7.71 -13.32 5.22
C TRP A 64 9.03 -12.86 4.56
N GLY A 65 10.13 -12.90 5.34
CA GLY A 65 11.46 -12.56 4.87
C GLY A 65 11.71 -11.05 4.73
N LEU A 66 10.85 -10.19 5.28
CA LEU A 66 11.15 -8.77 5.41
C LEU A 66 12.36 -8.59 6.34
N PRO A 67 13.35 -7.75 5.96
CA PRO A 67 14.49 -7.47 6.81
C PRO A 67 14.04 -6.80 8.10
N ARG A 68 14.51 -7.30 9.26
CA ARG A 68 14.15 -6.77 10.58
C ARG A 68 15.06 -5.64 11.06
N ALA A 69 16.12 -5.36 10.32
CA ALA A 69 17.10 -4.33 10.64
C ALA A 69 17.62 -3.67 9.37
N PRO A 70 18.15 -2.44 9.47
CA PRO A 70 18.84 -1.79 8.37
C PRO A 70 20.05 -2.59 7.92
N PRO A 71 20.43 -2.52 6.63
CA PRO A 71 21.66 -3.13 6.16
C PRO A 71 22.87 -2.48 6.82
N PRO A 72 23.96 -3.25 7.07
CA PRO A 72 25.20 -2.70 7.63
C PRO A 72 25.72 -1.52 6.81
N GLY A 73 26.15 -0.45 7.48
CA GLY A 73 26.71 0.74 6.86
C GLY A 73 25.69 1.70 6.24
N ALA A 74 24.41 1.41 6.31
CA ALA A 74 23.36 2.29 5.78
C ALA A 74 22.23 2.53 6.82
N PRO A 75 22.54 3.14 7.97
CA PRO A 75 21.50 3.47 8.94
C PRO A 75 20.48 4.42 8.33
N PRO A 76 19.18 4.25 8.61
CA PRO A 76 18.16 5.17 8.15
C PRO A 76 18.39 6.60 8.66
N GLN A 77 18.17 7.57 7.78
CA GLN A 77 18.39 8.99 8.02
C GLN A 77 17.06 9.76 8.11
N ALA A 78 15.96 9.15 7.70
CA ALA A 78 14.62 9.70 7.82
C ALA A 78 13.57 8.57 7.96
N VAL A 79 12.40 8.96 8.43
CA VAL A 79 11.20 8.11 8.48
C VAL A 79 10.26 8.57 7.38
N VAL A 80 9.86 7.68 6.48
CA VAL A 80 8.86 7.94 5.45
C VAL A 80 7.57 7.20 5.83
N ILE A 81 6.48 7.94 6.04
CA ILE A 81 5.17 7.37 6.39
C ILE A 81 4.29 7.42 5.15
N LEU A 82 3.84 6.26 4.69
CA LEU A 82 2.97 6.16 3.52
C LEU A 82 1.50 6.27 3.93
N SER A 83 0.73 7.07 3.19
CA SER A 83 -0.73 7.08 3.32
C SER A 83 -1.35 5.77 2.82
N ALA A 84 -2.59 5.51 3.22
CA ALA A 84 -3.45 4.46 2.67
C ALA A 84 -4.74 5.07 2.11
N GLU A 85 -5.73 5.27 2.95
CA GLU A 85 -7.04 5.78 2.56
C GLU A 85 -7.47 7.00 3.38
N VAL A 86 -8.57 7.58 2.92
CA VAL A 86 -9.34 8.61 3.64
C VAL A 86 -10.77 8.14 3.82
N ASP A 87 -11.40 8.60 4.89
CA ASP A 87 -12.84 8.52 5.07
C ASP A 87 -13.51 9.77 4.54
N HIS A 88 -14.56 9.60 3.76
CA HIS A 88 -15.42 10.71 3.34
C HIS A 88 -16.43 11.04 4.43
N VAL A 89 -16.43 12.29 4.88
CA VAL A 89 -17.35 12.77 5.89
C VAL A 89 -18.60 13.32 5.21
N ARG A 90 -19.78 12.81 5.61
CA ARG A 90 -21.07 13.35 5.13
C ARG A 90 -21.30 14.74 5.71
N GLY A 91 -21.50 15.74 4.85
CA GLY A 91 -21.74 17.12 5.26
C GLY A 91 -21.75 18.07 4.08
N PRO A 92 -21.98 19.36 4.32
CA PRO A 92 -21.88 20.38 3.27
C PRO A 92 -20.40 20.50 2.84
N GLY A 93 -20.15 20.28 1.55
CA GLY A 93 -18.82 20.22 0.97
C GLY A 93 -18.18 18.82 1.05
N GLU A 94 -17.18 18.58 0.19
CA GLU A 94 -16.43 17.32 0.18
C GLU A 94 -15.34 17.36 1.26
N GLN A 95 -15.67 16.85 2.45
CA GLN A 95 -14.72 16.77 3.57
C GLN A 95 -14.17 15.36 3.69
N VAL A 96 -12.87 15.27 3.95
CA VAL A 96 -12.16 14.01 4.16
C VAL A 96 -11.37 14.06 5.46
N ARG A 97 -11.20 12.90 6.08
CA ARG A 97 -10.34 12.69 7.24
C ARG A 97 -9.46 11.46 7.02
N LEU A 98 -8.43 11.30 7.83
CA LEU A 98 -7.58 10.13 7.78
C LEU A 98 -8.39 8.86 8.05
N GLY A 99 -8.29 7.87 7.16
CA GLY A 99 -8.87 6.56 7.37
C GLY A 99 -8.06 5.73 8.38
N PRO A 100 -8.62 4.60 8.86
CA PRO A 100 -8.03 3.80 9.92
C PRO A 100 -6.60 3.34 9.64
N LEU A 101 -6.31 2.80 8.44
CA LEU A 101 -4.96 2.34 8.08
C LEU A 101 -3.98 3.51 8.03
N THR A 102 -4.37 4.65 7.43
CA THR A 102 -3.51 5.85 7.40
C THR A 102 -3.18 6.31 8.82
N LEU A 103 -4.17 6.31 9.71
CA LEU A 103 -3.98 6.72 11.10
C LEU A 103 -3.07 5.75 11.86
N GLN A 104 -3.22 4.43 11.69
CA GLN A 104 -2.36 3.42 12.29
C GLN A 104 -0.90 3.59 11.85
N ARG A 105 -0.66 3.78 10.54
CA ARG A 105 0.69 4.08 10.01
C ARG A 105 1.25 5.37 10.60
N LEU A 106 0.43 6.40 10.73
CA LEU A 106 0.84 7.67 11.30
C LEU A 106 1.27 7.52 12.77
N VAL A 107 0.49 6.82 13.59
CA VAL A 107 0.82 6.53 14.99
C VAL A 107 2.13 5.76 15.10
N ALA A 108 2.30 4.69 14.31
CA ALA A 108 3.52 3.89 14.31
C ALA A 108 4.75 4.70 13.86
N GLY A 109 4.58 5.52 12.80
CA GLY A 109 5.64 6.37 12.27
C GLY A 109 6.06 7.46 13.24
N VAL A 110 5.12 8.11 13.94
CA VAL A 110 5.40 9.09 15.01
C VAL A 110 6.15 8.42 16.17
N ALA A 111 5.73 7.22 16.59
CA ALA A 111 6.42 6.48 17.63
C ALA A 111 7.86 6.11 17.23
N LEU A 112 8.08 5.71 15.97
CA LEU A 112 9.40 5.42 15.43
C LEU A 112 10.26 6.70 15.37
N ALA A 113 9.72 7.79 14.85
CA ALA A 113 10.43 9.06 14.75
C ALA A 113 10.88 9.59 16.12
N ARG A 114 10.02 9.47 17.16
CA ARG A 114 10.39 9.84 18.55
C ARG A 114 11.51 8.98 19.10
N ARG A 115 11.49 7.65 18.84
CA ARG A 115 12.56 6.75 19.33
C ARG A 115 13.89 6.96 18.64
N THR A 116 13.87 7.36 17.36
CA THR A 116 15.07 7.49 16.53
C THR A 116 15.57 8.92 16.42
N ALA A 117 14.77 9.90 16.85
CA ALA A 117 15.00 11.35 16.64
C ALA A 117 15.20 11.73 15.15
N LEU A 118 14.70 10.93 14.22
CA LEU A 118 14.84 11.15 12.78
C LEU A 118 13.73 12.07 12.25
N PRO A 119 14.04 12.90 11.23
CA PRO A 119 13.05 13.71 10.56
C PRO A 119 12.06 12.85 9.78
N VAL A 120 10.83 13.34 9.66
CA VAL A 120 9.72 12.62 9.02
C VAL A 120 9.35 13.23 7.68
N LEU A 121 9.13 12.37 6.68
CA LEU A 121 8.41 12.67 5.46
C LEU A 121 7.08 11.93 5.47
N VAL A 122 5.98 12.63 5.23
CA VAL A 122 4.66 12.02 4.96
C VAL A 122 4.37 12.07 3.47
N SER A 123 3.89 10.95 2.91
CA SER A 123 3.65 10.84 1.46
C SER A 123 2.26 10.28 1.17
N GLY A 124 1.52 11.01 0.33
CA GLY A 124 0.20 10.62 -0.13
C GLY A 124 -0.55 11.76 -0.79
N GLY A 125 -0.91 11.58 -2.05
CA GLY A 125 -1.61 12.57 -2.84
C GLY A 125 -3.11 12.59 -2.59
N ARG A 126 -3.87 13.03 -3.59
CA ARG A 126 -5.32 13.16 -3.53
C ARG A 126 -6.00 11.86 -3.92
N VAL A 127 -6.96 11.44 -3.12
CA VAL A 127 -7.89 10.36 -3.44
C VAL A 127 -9.28 10.97 -3.57
N GLY A 128 -9.92 10.80 -4.74
CA GLY A 128 -11.22 11.43 -5.05
C GLY A 128 -11.11 12.61 -6.00
N GLY A 129 -11.89 13.65 -5.80
CA GLY A 129 -11.99 14.81 -6.69
C GLY A 129 -10.78 15.76 -6.64
N LYS A 130 -10.68 16.67 -7.60
CA LYS A 130 -9.60 17.66 -7.67
C LYS A 130 -9.56 18.64 -6.49
N HIS A 131 -10.67 18.80 -5.79
CA HIS A 131 -10.83 19.73 -4.66
C HIS A 131 -10.58 19.08 -3.30
N VAL A 132 -10.35 17.77 -3.24
CA VAL A 132 -10.07 17.05 -2.00
C VAL A 132 -8.65 17.36 -1.51
N THR A 133 -8.49 17.56 -0.21
CA THR A 133 -7.19 17.77 0.44
C THR A 133 -6.32 16.51 0.25
N PRO A 134 -5.03 16.64 -0.15
CA PRO A 134 -4.13 15.50 -0.21
C PRO A 134 -3.96 14.81 1.15
N ILE A 135 -3.84 13.49 1.15
CA ILE A 135 -3.73 12.72 2.40
C ILE A 135 -2.49 13.15 3.22
N ALA A 136 -1.37 13.38 2.56
CA ALA A 136 -0.16 13.83 3.23
C ALA A 136 -0.32 15.18 3.96
N VAL A 137 -1.18 16.07 3.47
CA VAL A 137 -1.50 17.34 4.16
C VAL A 137 -2.29 17.05 5.43
N LEU A 138 -3.32 16.19 5.37
CA LEU A 138 -4.07 15.77 6.55
C LEU A 138 -3.17 15.05 7.58
N MET A 139 -2.23 14.23 7.10
CA MET A 139 -1.23 13.58 7.97
C MET A 139 -0.32 14.61 8.64
N ALA A 140 0.13 15.63 7.89
CA ALA A 140 0.98 16.70 8.43
C ALA A 140 0.25 17.53 9.49
N ASP A 141 -1.01 17.87 9.25
CA ASP A 141 -1.86 18.58 10.21
C ASP A 141 -2.05 17.76 11.49
N ALA A 142 -2.39 16.46 11.35
CA ALA A 142 -2.51 15.57 12.52
C ALA A 142 -1.18 15.43 13.28
N MET A 143 -0.05 15.32 12.58
CA MET A 143 1.27 15.27 13.22
C MET A 143 1.58 16.52 14.01
N ARG A 144 1.27 17.70 13.46
CA ARG A 144 1.49 18.97 14.13
C ARG A 144 0.53 19.17 15.32
N ASP A 145 -0.78 19.02 15.05
CA ASP A 145 -1.81 19.51 15.97
C ASP A 145 -2.18 18.47 17.04
N THR A 146 -2.08 17.16 16.73
CA THR A 146 -2.39 16.08 17.65
C THR A 146 -1.15 15.49 18.31
N PHE A 147 -0.09 15.26 17.54
CA PHE A 147 1.11 14.60 18.06
C PHE A 147 2.22 15.55 18.48
N GLY A 148 2.13 16.86 18.18
CA GLY A 148 3.17 17.84 18.51
C GLY A 148 4.52 17.54 17.82
N LEU A 149 4.50 16.83 16.69
CA LEU A 149 5.68 16.45 15.91
C LEU A 149 5.43 16.76 14.42
N PRO A 150 5.60 18.00 13.98
CA PRO A 150 5.39 18.36 12.58
C PRO A 150 6.37 17.60 11.68
N PRO A 151 5.95 17.07 10.52
CA PRO A 151 6.85 16.44 9.58
C PRO A 151 7.77 17.48 8.94
N ARG A 152 8.99 17.08 8.60
CA ARG A 152 9.93 17.96 7.91
C ARG A 152 9.58 18.14 6.43
N TRP A 153 8.98 17.11 5.80
CA TRP A 153 8.58 17.15 4.40
C TRP A 153 7.19 16.54 4.19
N VAL A 154 6.47 17.13 3.24
CA VAL A 154 5.13 16.69 2.84
C VAL A 154 5.13 16.44 1.33
N GLU A 155 4.98 15.20 0.93
CA GLU A 155 4.80 14.80 -0.46
C GLU A 155 3.30 14.60 -0.73
N ALA A 156 2.68 15.47 -1.50
CA ALA A 156 1.23 15.57 -1.67
C ALA A 156 0.75 15.34 -3.13
N ARG A 157 1.61 14.85 -4.04
CA ARG A 157 1.31 14.74 -5.47
C ARG A 157 1.09 13.30 -5.94
N SER A 158 1.61 12.33 -5.23
CA SER A 158 1.59 10.92 -5.59
C SER A 158 0.16 10.36 -5.69
N LYS A 159 -0.05 9.44 -6.62
CA LYS A 159 -1.32 8.72 -6.83
C LYS A 159 -1.16 7.22 -6.67
N THR A 160 0.06 6.74 -6.57
CA THR A 160 0.43 5.32 -6.44
C THR A 160 1.64 5.18 -5.54
N THR A 161 1.86 4.00 -4.99
CA THR A 161 3.06 3.72 -4.18
C THR A 161 4.36 3.89 -4.98
N TRP A 162 4.32 3.65 -6.29
CA TRP A 162 5.44 3.96 -7.18
C TRP A 162 5.80 5.45 -7.15
N GLN A 163 4.79 6.30 -7.28
CA GLN A 163 4.97 7.76 -7.21
C GLN A 163 5.30 8.24 -5.79
N ASN A 164 4.79 7.59 -4.74
CA ASN A 164 5.23 7.87 -3.37
C ASN A 164 6.76 7.72 -3.27
N ALA A 165 7.30 6.62 -3.79
CA ALA A 165 8.73 6.36 -3.77
C ALA A 165 9.51 7.35 -4.66
N GLU A 166 9.05 7.60 -5.88
CA GLU A 166 9.64 8.52 -6.84
C GLU A 166 9.76 9.95 -6.26
N PHE A 167 8.64 10.48 -5.77
CA PHE A 167 8.60 11.86 -5.27
C PHE A 167 9.26 12.01 -3.90
N SER A 168 9.19 10.98 -3.04
CA SER A 168 9.97 10.96 -1.80
C SER A 168 11.47 10.96 -2.09
N ALA A 169 11.94 10.17 -3.05
CA ALA A 169 13.33 10.16 -3.44
C ALA A 169 13.78 11.52 -4.02
N ALA A 170 12.92 12.18 -4.82
CA ALA A 170 13.18 13.50 -5.37
C ALA A 170 13.29 14.60 -4.29
N ILE A 171 12.62 14.42 -3.15
CA ILE A 171 12.71 15.34 -2.00
C ILE A 171 13.94 15.02 -1.14
N LEU A 172 14.20 13.74 -0.86
CA LEU A 172 15.19 13.33 0.14
C LEU A 172 16.63 13.30 -0.39
N LYS A 173 16.84 12.83 -1.63
CA LYS A 173 18.19 12.70 -2.20
C LYS A 173 18.97 14.02 -2.31
N PRO A 174 18.35 15.14 -2.70
CA PRO A 174 19.04 16.46 -2.69
C PRO A 174 19.45 16.92 -1.29
N GLN A 175 18.87 16.35 -0.22
CA GLN A 175 19.21 16.60 1.18
C GLN A 175 20.30 15.65 1.71
N GLY A 176 20.90 14.82 0.83
CA GLY A 176 21.90 13.83 1.21
C GLY A 176 21.31 12.57 1.90
N ILE A 177 19.97 12.41 1.89
CA ILE A 177 19.29 11.28 2.52
C ILE A 177 19.13 10.16 1.49
N THR A 178 19.81 9.05 1.73
CA THR A 178 19.84 7.88 0.85
C THR A 178 19.31 6.60 1.51
N SER A 179 19.12 6.62 2.83
CA SER A 179 18.59 5.49 3.60
C SER A 179 17.41 5.93 4.47
N VAL A 180 16.32 5.16 4.44
CA VAL A 180 15.06 5.53 5.10
C VAL A 180 14.39 4.33 5.77
N TRP A 181 13.67 4.59 6.86
CA TRP A 181 12.59 3.72 7.30
C TRP A 181 11.36 3.98 6.43
N VAL A 182 10.69 2.92 5.99
CA VAL A 182 9.40 3.00 5.31
C VAL A 182 8.35 2.44 6.24
N VAL A 183 7.39 3.28 6.63
CA VAL A 183 6.29 2.91 7.54
C VAL A 183 5.03 2.68 6.72
N THR A 184 4.61 1.43 6.67
CA THR A 184 3.37 1.01 6.02
C THR A 184 2.90 -0.32 6.63
N ASP A 185 1.76 -0.88 6.17
CA ASP A 185 1.31 -2.18 6.66
C ASP A 185 2.27 -3.29 6.22
N ALA A 186 2.46 -4.31 7.06
CA ALA A 186 3.40 -5.41 6.81
C ALA A 186 3.19 -6.07 5.44
N TRP A 187 1.93 -6.32 5.06
CA TRP A 187 1.56 -6.90 3.77
C TRP A 187 1.87 -6.00 2.56
N HIS A 188 1.98 -4.67 2.77
CA HIS A 188 2.31 -3.69 1.74
C HIS A 188 3.82 -3.44 1.60
N GLU A 189 4.62 -3.76 2.62
CA GLU A 189 6.06 -3.46 2.67
C GLU A 189 6.82 -4.00 1.47
N ARG A 190 6.58 -5.24 1.06
CA ARG A 190 7.30 -5.87 -0.06
C ARG A 190 7.20 -5.04 -1.34
N ARG A 191 6.04 -4.49 -1.66
CA ARG A 191 5.80 -3.64 -2.83
C ARG A 191 6.38 -2.24 -2.65
N ALA A 192 6.22 -1.65 -1.47
CA ALA A 192 6.77 -0.35 -1.15
C ALA A 192 8.31 -0.35 -1.23
N LEU A 193 8.98 -1.30 -0.57
CA LEU A 193 10.43 -1.42 -0.59
C LEU A 193 11.00 -1.59 -2.00
N LEU A 194 10.33 -2.35 -2.86
CA LEU A 194 10.73 -2.51 -4.26
C LEU A 194 10.72 -1.17 -4.99
N ALA A 195 9.67 -0.35 -4.80
CA ALA A 195 9.57 0.97 -5.41
C ALA A 195 10.66 1.92 -4.87
N PHE A 196 10.85 2.01 -3.56
CA PHE A 196 11.88 2.88 -2.95
C PHE A 196 13.29 2.52 -3.41
N ARG A 197 13.63 1.23 -3.47
CA ARG A 197 14.92 0.76 -3.98
C ARG A 197 15.12 1.07 -5.45
N HIS A 198 14.07 0.97 -6.26
CA HIS A 198 14.13 1.34 -7.68
C HIS A 198 14.51 2.81 -7.88
N PHE A 199 14.02 3.71 -7.01
CA PHE A 199 14.38 5.12 -7.05
C PHE A 199 15.67 5.48 -6.28
N GLY A 200 16.47 4.46 -5.91
CA GLY A 200 17.82 4.62 -5.35
C GLY A 200 17.83 5.02 -3.87
N LEU A 201 16.80 4.66 -3.11
CA LEU A 201 16.80 4.76 -1.65
C LEU A 201 17.02 3.38 -1.03
N THR A 202 17.92 3.29 -0.07
CA THR A 202 18.03 2.12 0.80
C THR A 202 16.85 2.12 1.77
N ALA A 203 15.87 1.28 1.49
CA ALA A 203 14.62 1.24 2.24
C ALA A 203 14.61 0.07 3.23
N THR A 204 14.42 0.39 4.51
CA THR A 204 14.24 -0.56 5.60
C THR A 204 12.78 -0.57 6.01
N PRO A 205 12.12 -1.73 6.13
CA PRO A 205 10.72 -1.80 6.53
C PRO A 205 10.54 -1.42 7.99
N ALA A 206 9.46 -0.69 8.26
CA ALA A 206 8.95 -0.45 9.60
C ALA A 206 7.46 -0.80 9.61
N PRO A 207 7.14 -2.11 9.56
CA PRO A 207 5.79 -2.58 9.34
C PRO A 207 4.86 -2.22 10.49
N VAL A 208 3.66 -1.81 10.12
CA VAL A 208 2.50 -1.80 11.01
C VAL A 208 1.89 -3.19 10.92
N GLU A 209 1.93 -3.93 12.00
CA GLU A 209 1.35 -5.26 12.04
C GLU A 209 -0.17 -5.18 12.00
N TRP A 210 -0.77 -6.03 11.19
CA TRP A 210 -2.19 -6.25 11.22
C TRP A 210 -2.46 -7.51 12.03
N ASP A 211 -3.17 -7.33 13.16
CA ASP A 211 -3.63 -8.46 13.97
C ASP A 211 -4.71 -9.22 13.20
N VAL A 212 -4.31 -10.24 12.48
CA VAL A 212 -5.20 -11.17 11.81
C VAL A 212 -5.43 -12.32 12.77
N ASP A 213 -6.69 -12.51 13.18
CA ASP A 213 -7.07 -13.64 14.00
C ASP A 213 -6.45 -14.94 13.48
N ALA A 214 -5.71 -15.63 14.35
CA ALA A 214 -4.95 -16.81 14.01
C ALA A 214 -5.87 -17.93 13.47
N GLY A 215 -5.98 -17.98 12.15
CA GLY A 215 -6.48 -19.11 11.36
C GLY A 215 -7.73 -19.83 11.91
N GLY A 216 -8.87 -19.49 11.38
CA GLY A 216 -10.10 -20.25 11.59
C GLY A 216 -10.68 -20.75 10.29
N TRP A 217 -11.60 -21.70 10.40
CA TRP A 217 -12.35 -22.25 9.26
C TRP A 217 -13.78 -21.73 9.20
N LEU A 218 -14.15 -20.76 10.05
CA LEU A 218 -15.45 -20.12 10.00
C LEU A 218 -15.39 -18.90 9.08
N PRO A 219 -16.25 -18.82 8.06
CA PRO A 219 -16.30 -17.68 7.15
C PRO A 219 -16.59 -16.38 7.88
N GLY A 220 -15.88 -15.32 7.51
CA GLY A 220 -16.06 -14.00 8.13
C GLY A 220 -15.74 -12.84 7.18
N ALA A 221 -16.38 -11.69 7.41
CA ALA A 221 -16.19 -10.50 6.60
C ALA A 221 -14.75 -9.96 6.68
N ARG A 222 -14.09 -10.10 7.84
CA ARG A 222 -12.68 -9.69 8.02
C ARG A 222 -11.74 -10.47 7.10
N ALA A 223 -11.94 -11.81 6.99
CA ALA A 223 -11.13 -12.64 6.11
C ALA A 223 -11.28 -12.23 4.64
N TRP A 224 -12.47 -11.82 4.22
CA TRP A 224 -12.70 -11.22 2.91
C TRP A 224 -11.84 -9.99 2.67
N THR A 225 -11.83 -9.06 3.61
CA THR A 225 -11.04 -7.83 3.52
C THR A 225 -9.55 -8.15 3.43
N VAL A 226 -9.06 -9.08 4.26
CA VAL A 226 -7.67 -9.53 4.23
C VAL A 226 -7.31 -10.19 2.90
N SER A 227 -8.18 -11.09 2.39
CA SER A 227 -7.98 -11.73 1.09
C SER A 227 -7.95 -10.69 -0.05
N TYR A 228 -8.82 -9.68 -0.02
CA TYR A 228 -8.82 -8.58 -0.97
C TYR A 228 -7.47 -7.84 -0.97
N PHE A 229 -6.96 -7.45 0.20
CA PHE A 229 -5.66 -6.77 0.30
C PHE A 229 -4.52 -7.67 -0.18
N ALA A 230 -4.52 -8.95 0.20
CA ALA A 230 -3.51 -9.88 -0.26
C ALA A 230 -3.47 -9.99 -1.79
N PHE A 231 -4.62 -10.16 -2.46
CA PHE A 231 -4.70 -10.20 -3.92
C PHE A 231 -4.24 -8.88 -4.56
N HIS A 232 -4.68 -7.75 -3.99
CA HIS A 232 -4.27 -6.42 -4.47
C HIS A 232 -2.74 -6.27 -4.41
N GLU A 233 -2.11 -6.72 -3.34
CA GLU A 233 -0.67 -6.62 -3.16
C GLU A 233 0.10 -7.58 -4.08
N TRP A 234 -0.37 -8.82 -4.25
CA TRP A 234 0.25 -9.75 -5.19
C TRP A 234 0.27 -9.21 -6.61
N ILE A 235 -0.87 -8.68 -7.07
CA ILE A 235 -0.98 -8.08 -8.42
C ILE A 235 -0.09 -6.84 -8.51
N GLY A 236 -0.13 -5.96 -7.52
CA GLY A 236 0.69 -4.76 -7.48
C GLY A 236 2.19 -5.06 -7.41
N TRP A 237 2.59 -6.11 -6.68
CA TRP A 237 3.98 -6.54 -6.61
C TRP A 237 4.50 -7.08 -7.94
N VAL A 238 3.70 -7.88 -8.66
CA VAL A 238 4.04 -8.35 -10.01
C VAL A 238 4.15 -7.18 -10.99
N ASP A 239 3.19 -6.24 -10.98
CA ASP A 239 3.22 -5.03 -11.81
C ASP A 239 4.51 -4.22 -11.55
N TYR A 240 4.90 -4.01 -10.28
CA TYR A 240 6.09 -3.24 -9.93
C TYR A 240 7.39 -3.95 -10.28
N ARG A 241 7.43 -5.29 -10.19
CA ARG A 241 8.57 -6.06 -10.68
C ARG A 241 8.74 -5.92 -12.19
N LEU A 242 7.64 -5.98 -12.92
CA LEU A 242 7.65 -5.81 -14.38
C LEU A 242 8.07 -4.39 -14.76
N ARG A 243 7.55 -3.37 -14.08
CA ARG A 243 7.97 -1.96 -14.29
C ARG A 243 9.44 -1.76 -14.00
N ALA A 244 9.94 -2.28 -12.89
CA ALA A 244 11.35 -2.18 -12.53
C ALA A 244 12.26 -2.88 -13.55
N TRP A 245 11.83 -4.02 -14.08
CA TRP A 245 12.54 -4.73 -15.12
C TRP A 245 12.57 -3.97 -16.46
N LEU A 246 11.42 -3.42 -16.88
CA LEU A 246 11.30 -2.63 -18.11
C LEU A 246 12.03 -1.28 -18.04
N ALA A 247 12.05 -0.64 -16.89
CA ALA A 247 12.70 0.65 -16.69
C ALA A 247 14.24 0.54 -16.56
N GLY A 248 14.77 -0.67 -16.37
CA GLY A 248 16.20 -0.88 -16.12
C GLY A 248 16.67 -0.42 -14.73
N PRO A 249 17.96 -0.49 -14.45
CA PRO A 249 18.52 -0.04 -13.19
C PRO A 249 18.31 1.47 -13.01
N PRO A 250 18.15 1.95 -11.75
CA PRO A 250 18.01 3.37 -11.50
C PRO A 250 19.22 4.12 -12.06
N PRO A 251 19.02 5.34 -12.61
CA PRO A 251 20.13 6.13 -13.08
C PRO A 251 21.14 6.30 -11.94
N ALA A 252 22.41 5.96 -12.22
CA ALA A 252 23.49 6.13 -11.25
C ALA A 252 23.45 7.59 -10.74
N ILE A 253 23.50 7.75 -9.42
CA ILE A 253 23.59 9.08 -8.81
C ILE A 253 24.90 9.66 -9.33
N ALA A 254 24.82 10.67 -10.19
CA ALA A 254 26.00 11.45 -10.53
C ALA A 254 26.55 11.98 -9.20
N ALA A 255 27.68 11.44 -8.77
CA ALA A 255 28.42 11.97 -7.64
C ALA A 255 28.69 13.43 -8.00
N SER A 256 28.00 14.36 -7.34
CA SER A 256 28.28 15.78 -7.43
C SER A 256 29.68 15.98 -6.86
N ASN A 257 30.68 15.93 -7.74
CA ASN A 257 31.99 16.43 -7.50
C ASN A 257 31.88 17.96 -7.32
N LYS A 258 31.56 18.42 -6.10
CA LYS A 258 31.86 19.76 -5.65
C LYS A 258 33.03 19.65 -4.70
N ALA A 259 34.20 19.41 -5.27
CA ALA A 259 35.47 19.88 -4.74
C ALA A 259 35.75 21.19 -5.45
N ALA A 260 35.58 22.28 -4.77
CA ALA A 260 36.31 23.54 -4.92
C ALA A 260 35.84 24.51 -3.82
#